data_b8bd79aa95215958d26225a2d3b1bf3b
#
_entry.id   b8bd79aa95215958d26225a2d3b1bf3b
#
_cell.length_a   1.000
_cell.length_b   1.000
_cell.length_c   1.000
_cell.angle_alpha   90.00
_cell.angle_beta   90.00
_cell.angle_gamma   90.00
#
_symmetry.space_group_name_H-M   'P 1'
#
loop_
_entity.id
_entity.type
_entity.pdbx_description
1 polymer ?
#
loop_
_entity_poly.entity_id
_entity_poly.type
_entity_poly.pdbx_seq_one_letter_code
_entity_poly.pdbx_strand_id
1 'polypeptide(L)'
;MGFLKKNLIFCIAVILCLAAFVGGAFLSYTQYSGVKKAGSNLSSVEAQLNSLLNRNPAPSEVNVAASQENLNQLKASLAEIRDDLQSESTLNTSEDGVSVTAGIQQYISKFQRETARHKNEVGEAARIKTPDNFAFGFEQYISEAPVPQGAEKVSQLDKQRQILSYLLTQLISAGPQSIEAVKREVLEGGSESAQKGFLIAPAVSARVPGAIDTMAFSLTFRGYTDSLRQFLNSLARFDLPIVVRSIQVTRPSGSETVAAPPRRNEAASFLDLFDDEDSPAAAGNQPPAEAQKPVIEENVSQFTVILEFIEVVLSDANTQEVPDPA
;
A
#
# COMPACT_ATOMS: atom_id res chain seq x y z
N MET A 1 -99.37 12.27 -10.54
CA MET A 1 -98.60 12.75 -11.70
C MET A 1 -99.20 13.92 -12.46
N GLY A 2 -100.03 14.75 -11.85
CA GLY A 2 -100.77 15.86 -12.52
C GLY A 2 -100.06 17.22 -12.46
N PHE A 3 -99.25 17.47 -11.44
CA PHE A 3 -98.66 18.80 -11.22
C PHE A 3 -97.56 19.16 -12.18
N LEU A 4 -96.66 18.16 -12.55
CA LEU A 4 -95.62 18.35 -13.52
C LEU A 4 -96.13 18.66 -14.93
N LYS A 5 -97.24 18.05 -15.36
CA LYS A 5 -97.80 18.32 -16.71
C LYS A 5 -98.45 19.68 -16.81
N LYS A 6 -98.99 20.21 -15.72
CA LYS A 6 -99.70 21.49 -15.70
C LYS A 6 -98.77 22.71 -15.61
N ASN A 7 -97.50 22.52 -15.13
CA ASN A 7 -96.54 23.59 -14.93
C ASN A 7 -95.16 23.23 -15.57
N LEU A 8 -95.19 22.62 -16.74
CA LEU A 8 -93.98 22.14 -17.42
C LEU A 8 -92.93 23.26 -17.62
N ILE A 9 -93.39 24.46 -18.02
CA ILE A 9 -92.52 25.62 -18.24
C ILE A 9 -91.81 26.04 -16.94
N PHE A 10 -92.58 26.04 -15.83
CA PHE A 10 -91.96 26.36 -14.53
C PHE A 10 -90.90 25.33 -14.06
N CYS A 11 -91.20 24.06 -14.26
CA CYS A 11 -90.23 23.01 -13.92
C CYS A 11 -88.94 23.09 -14.76
N ILE A 12 -89.08 23.41 -16.04
CA ILE A 12 -87.88 23.62 -16.91
C ILE A 12 -87.10 24.84 -16.46
N ALA A 13 -87.76 25.94 -16.12
CA ALA A 13 -87.04 27.12 -15.60
C ALA A 13 -86.28 26.84 -14.31
N VAL A 14 -86.91 26.11 -13.37
CA VAL A 14 -86.25 25.73 -12.10
C VAL A 14 -84.99 24.81 -12.35
N ILE A 15 -85.17 23.84 -13.25
CA ILE A 15 -84.04 22.97 -13.60
C ILE A 15 -82.88 23.76 -14.23
N LEU A 16 -83.18 24.71 -15.13
CA LEU A 16 -82.20 25.57 -15.74
C LEU A 16 -81.50 26.47 -14.72
N CYS A 17 -82.24 27.06 -13.79
CA CYS A 17 -81.63 27.84 -12.70
C CYS A 17 -80.78 26.99 -11.77
N LEU A 18 -81.20 25.76 -11.49
CA LEU A 18 -80.45 24.83 -10.67
C LEU A 18 -79.17 24.37 -11.36
N ALA A 19 -79.25 24.11 -12.66
CA ALA A 19 -78.02 23.75 -13.50
C ALA A 19 -77.06 24.93 -13.57
N ALA A 20 -77.55 26.17 -13.75
CA ALA A 20 -76.70 27.36 -13.72
C ALA A 20 -76.04 27.59 -12.35
N PHE A 21 -76.76 27.34 -11.27
CA PHE A 21 -76.20 27.46 -9.92
C PHE A 21 -75.10 26.40 -9.64
N VAL A 22 -75.36 25.15 -10.00
CA VAL A 22 -74.35 24.05 -9.85
C VAL A 22 -73.14 24.33 -10.72
N GLY A 23 -73.31 24.75 -11.99
CA GLY A 23 -72.26 25.13 -12.87
C GLY A 23 -71.42 26.29 -12.36
N GLY A 24 -72.08 27.34 -11.84
CA GLY A 24 -71.42 28.48 -11.21
C GLY A 24 -70.63 28.10 -9.94
N ALA A 25 -71.18 27.25 -9.09
CA ALA A 25 -70.51 26.73 -7.91
C ALA A 25 -69.31 25.87 -8.25
N PHE A 26 -69.39 25.03 -9.28
CA PHE A 26 -68.27 24.22 -9.76
C PHE A 26 -67.14 25.08 -10.33
N LEU A 27 -67.47 26.08 -11.14
CA LEU A 27 -66.46 27.01 -11.67
C LEU A 27 -65.78 27.80 -10.54
N SER A 28 -66.54 28.29 -9.56
CA SER A 28 -65.96 28.99 -8.41
C SER A 28 -65.07 28.10 -7.57
N TYR A 29 -65.44 26.84 -7.38
CA TYR A 29 -64.65 25.87 -6.65
C TYR A 29 -63.27 25.54 -7.39
N THR A 30 -63.32 25.34 -8.71
CA THR A 30 -62.13 25.10 -9.51
C THR A 30 -61.18 26.30 -9.50
N GLN A 31 -61.71 27.52 -9.65
CA GLN A 31 -60.94 28.76 -9.54
C GLN A 31 -60.34 28.95 -8.15
N TYR A 32 -61.10 28.70 -7.09
CA TYR A 32 -60.60 28.79 -5.71
C TYR A 32 -59.49 27.79 -5.44
N SER A 33 -59.63 26.55 -5.93
CA SER A 33 -58.58 25.53 -5.79
C SER A 33 -57.31 25.90 -6.57
N GLY A 34 -57.46 26.51 -7.76
CA GLY A 34 -56.35 27.03 -8.55
C GLY A 34 -55.59 28.16 -7.84
N VAL A 35 -56.29 29.14 -7.31
CA VAL A 35 -55.69 30.25 -6.53
C VAL A 35 -54.99 29.74 -5.28
N LYS A 36 -55.58 28.78 -4.57
CA LYS A 36 -54.95 28.16 -3.38
C LYS A 36 -53.65 27.43 -3.74
N LYS A 37 -53.64 26.67 -4.85
CA LYS A 37 -52.41 25.99 -5.33
C LYS A 37 -51.35 27.00 -5.76
N ALA A 38 -51.72 28.05 -6.48
CA ALA A 38 -50.78 29.09 -6.88
C ALA A 38 -50.20 29.83 -5.66
N GLY A 39 -51.02 30.14 -4.64
CA GLY A 39 -50.53 30.71 -3.38
C GLY A 39 -49.59 29.80 -2.61
N SER A 40 -49.88 28.52 -2.55
CA SER A 40 -48.98 27.52 -1.93
C SER A 40 -47.64 27.41 -2.68
N ASN A 41 -47.67 27.40 -4.02
CA ASN A 41 -46.47 27.37 -4.83
C ASN A 41 -45.63 28.65 -4.63
N LEU A 42 -46.26 29.81 -4.62
CA LEU A 42 -45.59 31.07 -4.36
C LEU A 42 -44.89 31.08 -2.99
N SER A 43 -45.60 30.68 -1.94
CA SER A 43 -45.04 30.59 -0.59
C SER A 43 -43.89 29.60 -0.51
N SER A 44 -43.96 28.47 -1.24
CA SER A 44 -42.85 27.50 -1.34
C SER A 44 -41.63 28.10 -2.02
N VAL A 45 -41.83 28.82 -3.13
CA VAL A 45 -40.72 29.49 -3.86
C VAL A 45 -40.12 30.61 -3.02
N GLU A 46 -40.95 31.42 -2.32
CA GLU A 46 -40.46 32.45 -1.40
C GLU A 46 -39.63 31.84 -0.25
N ALA A 47 -40.06 30.73 0.33
CA ALA A 47 -39.35 30.03 1.37
C ALA A 47 -38.01 29.49 0.85
N GLN A 48 -37.99 28.94 -0.37
CA GLN A 48 -36.73 28.49 -1.03
C GLN A 48 -35.80 29.66 -1.31
N LEU A 49 -36.29 30.76 -1.83
CA LEU A 49 -35.48 31.96 -2.09
C LEU A 49 -34.88 32.52 -0.80
N ASN A 50 -35.68 32.67 0.25
CA ASN A 50 -35.20 33.10 1.56
C ASN A 50 -34.19 32.15 2.16
N SER A 51 -34.37 30.84 1.98
CA SER A 51 -33.40 29.82 2.39
C SER A 51 -32.08 29.97 1.64
N LEU A 52 -32.10 30.26 0.34
CA LEU A 52 -30.92 30.48 -0.48
C LEU A 52 -30.19 31.78 -0.12
N LEU A 53 -30.94 32.87 0.08
CA LEU A 53 -30.38 34.18 0.44
C LEU A 53 -29.72 34.18 1.83
N ASN A 54 -30.24 33.37 2.75
CA ASN A 54 -29.71 33.26 4.11
C ASN A 54 -28.62 32.16 4.24
N ARG A 55 -28.27 31.47 3.16
CA ARG A 55 -27.14 30.54 3.20
C ARG A 55 -25.82 31.29 3.37
N ASN A 56 -24.91 30.69 4.09
CA ASN A 56 -23.55 31.20 4.24
C ASN A 56 -22.55 30.25 3.56
N PRO A 57 -21.92 30.63 2.45
CA PRO A 57 -22.02 31.93 1.74
C PRO A 57 -23.30 32.07 0.93
N ALA A 58 -23.83 33.30 0.85
CA ALA A 58 -24.97 33.60 -0.01
C ALA A 58 -24.59 33.46 -1.50
N PRO A 59 -25.52 33.03 -2.38
CA PRO A 59 -25.27 32.92 -3.82
C PRO A 59 -25.25 34.31 -4.49
N SER A 60 -24.22 35.09 -4.22
CA SER A 60 -23.94 36.35 -4.90
C SER A 60 -22.93 36.11 -6.05
N GLU A 61 -22.94 36.98 -7.06
CA GLU A 61 -21.96 36.89 -8.17
C GLU A 61 -20.52 36.89 -7.67
N VAL A 62 -20.22 37.66 -6.62
CA VAL A 62 -18.90 37.72 -5.99
C VAL A 62 -18.54 36.36 -5.35
N ASN A 63 -19.48 35.74 -4.63
CA ASN A 63 -19.23 34.45 -4.00
C ASN A 63 -19.14 33.32 -5.03
N VAL A 64 -19.91 33.38 -6.12
CA VAL A 64 -19.80 32.44 -7.25
C VAL A 64 -18.43 32.58 -7.93
N ALA A 65 -17.99 33.81 -8.20
CA ALA A 65 -16.65 34.03 -8.77
C ALA A 65 -15.53 33.56 -7.85
N ALA A 66 -15.63 33.85 -6.54
CA ALA A 66 -14.67 33.37 -5.54
C ALA A 66 -14.66 31.83 -5.43
N SER A 67 -15.83 31.20 -5.50
CA SER A 67 -15.95 29.75 -5.48
C SER A 67 -15.31 29.11 -6.74
N GLN A 68 -15.51 29.74 -7.90
CA GLN A 68 -14.89 29.28 -9.14
C GLN A 68 -13.37 29.42 -9.11
N GLU A 69 -12.86 30.52 -8.57
CA GLU A 69 -11.43 30.72 -8.39
C GLU A 69 -10.83 29.68 -7.43
N ASN A 70 -11.47 29.43 -6.28
CA ASN A 70 -11.06 28.39 -5.34
C ASN A 70 -11.07 27.01 -5.99
N LEU A 71 -12.08 26.70 -6.82
CA LEU A 71 -12.14 25.44 -7.55
C LEU A 71 -10.99 25.30 -8.55
N ASN A 72 -10.64 26.37 -9.25
CA ASN A 72 -9.51 26.40 -10.18
C ASN A 72 -8.18 26.20 -9.44
N GLN A 73 -7.99 26.89 -8.31
CA GLN A 73 -6.80 26.71 -7.45
C GLN A 73 -6.71 25.28 -6.90
N LEU A 74 -7.82 24.72 -6.43
CA LEU A 74 -7.85 23.34 -5.95
C LEU A 74 -7.52 22.34 -7.06
N LYS A 75 -8.07 22.53 -8.26
CA LYS A 75 -7.73 21.69 -9.43
C LYS A 75 -6.25 21.80 -9.80
N ALA A 76 -5.68 23.00 -9.76
CA ALA A 76 -4.25 23.20 -10.04
C ALA A 76 -3.38 22.51 -8.98
N SER A 77 -3.69 22.66 -7.70
CA SER A 77 -2.97 21.97 -6.61
C SER A 77 -3.10 20.46 -6.68
N LEU A 78 -4.28 19.94 -7.03
CA LEU A 78 -4.48 18.51 -7.24
C LEU A 78 -3.68 17.99 -8.44
N ALA A 79 -3.59 18.78 -9.52
CA ALA A 79 -2.79 18.40 -10.69
C ALA A 79 -1.30 18.38 -10.35
N GLU A 80 -0.80 19.36 -9.59
CA GLU A 80 0.57 19.41 -9.11
C GLU A 80 0.91 18.21 -8.21
N ILE A 81 0.09 17.94 -7.20
CA ILE A 81 0.27 16.76 -6.32
C ILE A 81 0.26 15.46 -7.13
N ARG A 82 -0.62 15.38 -8.13
CA ARG A 82 -0.72 14.23 -9.01
C ARG A 82 0.55 14.03 -9.82
N ASP A 83 1.08 15.11 -10.40
CA ASP A 83 2.29 15.10 -11.21
C ASP A 83 3.51 14.72 -10.35
N ASP A 84 3.62 15.28 -9.16
CA ASP A 84 4.66 14.93 -8.19
C ASP A 84 4.62 13.44 -7.81
N LEU A 85 3.44 12.92 -7.45
CA LEU A 85 3.27 11.51 -7.10
C LEU A 85 3.58 10.57 -8.26
N GLN A 86 3.25 10.96 -9.48
CA GLN A 86 3.55 10.17 -10.68
C GLN A 86 5.04 10.24 -11.02
N SER A 87 5.68 11.41 -10.94
CA SER A 87 7.09 11.57 -11.27
C SER A 87 8.01 10.82 -10.30
N GLU A 88 7.70 10.84 -9.01
CA GLU A 88 8.47 10.13 -7.99
C GLU A 88 8.29 8.59 -8.03
N SER A 89 7.15 8.11 -8.50
CA SER A 89 6.86 6.66 -8.55
C SER A 89 7.21 5.99 -9.88
N THR A 90 7.47 6.76 -10.95
CA THR A 90 7.72 6.20 -12.28
C THR A 90 9.18 5.89 -12.52
N LEU A 91 9.48 4.58 -12.66
CA LEU A 91 10.76 4.11 -13.17
C LEU A 91 10.74 4.12 -14.71
N ASN A 92 11.82 4.60 -15.32
CA ASN A 92 11.99 4.53 -16.77
C ASN A 92 12.27 3.08 -17.19
N THR A 93 11.29 2.42 -17.78
CA THR A 93 11.34 1.01 -18.13
C THR A 93 11.38 0.81 -19.64
N SER A 94 12.06 -0.25 -20.08
CA SER A 94 12.09 -0.65 -21.49
C SER A 94 10.92 -1.59 -21.80
N GLU A 95 10.34 -1.42 -23.00
CA GLU A 95 9.32 -2.31 -23.56
C GLU A 95 9.92 -3.36 -24.51
N ASP A 96 11.22 -3.30 -24.77
CA ASP A 96 11.91 -4.27 -25.63
C ASP A 96 12.37 -5.50 -24.83
N GLY A 97 11.71 -6.63 -25.08
CA GLY A 97 11.97 -7.89 -24.36
C GLY A 97 13.41 -8.40 -24.51
N VAL A 98 14.07 -8.14 -25.65
CA VAL A 98 15.46 -8.56 -25.85
C VAL A 98 16.41 -7.72 -24.99
N SER A 99 16.21 -6.42 -24.98
CA SER A 99 16.97 -5.48 -24.15
C SER A 99 16.80 -5.80 -22.65
N VAL A 100 15.57 -6.06 -22.21
CA VAL A 100 15.28 -6.40 -20.80
C VAL A 100 15.92 -7.73 -20.41
N THR A 101 15.87 -8.76 -21.29
CA THR A 101 16.53 -10.04 -21.02
C THR A 101 18.05 -9.88 -20.91
N ALA A 102 18.66 -9.11 -21.82
CA ALA A 102 20.09 -8.79 -21.72
C ALA A 102 20.42 -8.00 -20.44
N GLY A 103 19.56 -7.06 -20.04
CA GLY A 103 19.66 -6.32 -18.80
C GLY A 103 19.61 -7.22 -17.55
N ILE A 104 18.75 -8.25 -17.55
CA ILE A 104 18.68 -9.24 -16.47
C ILE A 104 19.96 -10.07 -16.40
N GLN A 105 20.53 -10.51 -17.53
CA GLN A 105 21.80 -11.24 -17.54
C GLN A 105 22.95 -10.39 -17.02
N GLN A 106 22.98 -9.10 -17.38
CA GLN A 106 23.95 -8.16 -16.83
C GLN A 106 23.78 -7.97 -15.32
N TYR A 107 22.54 -7.86 -14.84
CA TYR A 107 22.19 -7.77 -13.44
C TYR A 107 22.71 -8.99 -12.65
N ILE A 108 22.42 -10.20 -13.11
CA ILE A 108 22.91 -11.44 -12.48
C ILE A 108 24.44 -11.43 -12.41
N SER A 109 25.10 -11.17 -13.53
CA SER A 109 26.57 -11.15 -13.61
C SER A 109 27.21 -10.05 -12.75
N LYS A 110 26.54 -8.90 -12.62
CA LYS A 110 26.96 -7.79 -11.74
C LYS A 110 26.97 -8.25 -10.29
N PHE A 111 25.85 -8.77 -9.78
CA PHE A 111 25.71 -9.12 -8.38
C PHE A 111 26.49 -10.36 -7.97
N GLN A 112 26.70 -11.31 -8.87
CA GLN A 112 27.64 -12.42 -8.65
C GLN A 112 29.08 -11.94 -8.46
N ARG A 113 29.49 -10.92 -9.21
CA ARG A 113 30.83 -10.31 -9.05
C ARG A 113 30.95 -9.45 -7.80
N GLU A 114 29.91 -8.68 -7.49
CA GLU A 114 29.90 -7.82 -6.30
C GLU A 114 29.93 -8.63 -5.01
N THR A 115 29.12 -9.67 -4.89
CA THR A 115 29.16 -10.58 -3.72
C THR A 115 30.47 -11.32 -3.56
N ALA A 116 31.10 -11.75 -4.69
CA ALA A 116 32.38 -12.43 -4.68
C ALA A 116 33.55 -11.51 -4.30
N ARG A 117 33.46 -10.20 -4.59
CA ARG A 117 34.51 -9.20 -4.39
C ARG A 117 34.24 -8.26 -3.22
N HIS A 118 33.18 -8.50 -2.47
CA HIS A 118 32.82 -7.63 -1.36
C HIS A 118 33.95 -7.54 -0.33
N LYS A 119 34.17 -6.34 0.20
CA LYS A 119 35.15 -6.04 1.24
C LYS A 119 34.41 -5.48 2.44
N ASN A 120 34.87 -5.83 3.65
CA ASN A 120 34.37 -5.22 4.87
C ASN A 120 34.76 -3.73 4.97
N GLU A 121 34.27 -3.04 5.97
CA GLU A 121 34.59 -1.62 6.22
C GLU A 121 36.09 -1.35 6.43
N VAL A 122 36.83 -2.35 6.85
CA VAL A 122 38.30 -2.30 7.04
C VAL A 122 39.04 -2.57 5.73
N GLY A 123 38.32 -2.91 4.65
CA GLY A 123 38.94 -3.19 3.33
C GLY A 123 39.42 -4.62 3.15
N GLU A 124 39.17 -5.51 4.10
CA GLU A 124 39.50 -6.92 3.99
C GLU A 124 38.45 -7.67 3.15
N ALA A 125 38.87 -8.72 2.44
CA ALA A 125 38.00 -9.53 1.61
C ALA A 125 36.96 -10.26 2.48
N ALA A 126 35.72 -9.79 2.47
CA ALA A 126 34.58 -10.36 3.20
C ALA A 126 33.55 -10.87 2.20
N ARG A 127 33.91 -11.94 1.47
CA ARG A 127 33.01 -12.52 0.45
C ARG A 127 31.63 -12.85 1.05
N ILE A 128 30.59 -12.32 0.44
CA ILE A 128 29.21 -12.66 0.79
C ILE A 128 28.89 -14.03 0.19
N LYS A 129 28.47 -14.98 1.02
CA LYS A 129 28.11 -16.32 0.57
C LYS A 129 26.73 -16.28 -0.11
N THR A 130 26.63 -16.96 -1.25
CA THR A 130 25.37 -17.12 -2.01
C THR A 130 25.23 -18.60 -2.38
N PRO A 131 24.00 -19.11 -2.59
CA PRO A 131 23.77 -20.43 -3.16
C PRO A 131 24.45 -20.60 -4.53
N ASP A 132 24.71 -21.85 -4.93
CA ASP A 132 25.25 -22.15 -6.26
C ASP A 132 24.22 -21.72 -7.34
N ASN A 133 24.72 -21.17 -8.44
CA ASN A 133 23.91 -20.67 -9.55
C ASN A 133 22.82 -19.66 -9.13
N PHE A 134 23.13 -18.81 -8.16
CA PHE A 134 22.18 -17.85 -7.64
C PHE A 134 21.97 -16.68 -8.62
N ALA A 135 20.72 -16.44 -9.00
CA ALA A 135 20.31 -15.39 -9.95
C ALA A 135 19.53 -14.23 -9.32
N PHE A 136 19.51 -14.14 -8.00
CA PHE A 136 18.92 -13.02 -7.26
C PHE A 136 17.48 -12.72 -7.67
N GLY A 137 16.65 -13.78 -7.78
CA GLY A 137 15.22 -13.68 -8.13
C GLY A 137 14.90 -13.85 -9.61
N PHE A 138 15.92 -14.14 -10.45
CA PHE A 138 15.77 -14.37 -11.88
C PHE A 138 16.35 -15.73 -12.31
N GLU A 139 16.14 -16.77 -11.50
CA GLU A 139 16.73 -18.09 -11.68
C GLU A 139 16.42 -18.71 -13.04
N GLN A 140 15.23 -18.43 -13.60
CA GLN A 140 14.84 -18.93 -14.93
C GLN A 140 15.69 -18.34 -16.08
N TYR A 141 16.40 -17.23 -15.86
CA TYR A 141 17.21 -16.57 -16.88
C TYR A 141 18.67 -17.08 -16.92
N ILE A 142 19.02 -18.07 -16.10
CA ILE A 142 20.35 -18.70 -16.11
C ILE A 142 20.48 -19.68 -17.27
N SER A 143 19.47 -20.56 -17.44
CA SER A 143 19.51 -21.68 -18.40
C SER A 143 18.72 -21.40 -19.66
N GLU A 144 17.54 -20.86 -19.52
CA GLU A 144 16.65 -20.50 -20.62
C GLU A 144 16.18 -19.08 -20.37
N ALA A 145 16.67 -18.13 -21.16
CA ALA A 145 16.25 -16.75 -21.05
C ALA A 145 14.95 -16.55 -21.88
N PRO A 146 13.75 -16.82 -21.33
CA PRO A 146 12.53 -16.60 -22.05
C PRO A 146 12.39 -15.11 -22.30
N VAL A 147 12.18 -14.73 -23.56
CA VAL A 147 11.86 -13.35 -23.89
C VAL A 147 10.39 -13.13 -23.54
N PRO A 148 10.07 -12.28 -22.55
CA PRO A 148 8.70 -12.03 -22.19
C PRO A 148 7.96 -11.38 -23.36
N GLN A 149 6.70 -11.78 -23.56
CA GLN A 149 5.85 -11.23 -24.64
C GLN A 149 4.82 -10.28 -24.05
N GLY A 150 4.60 -9.17 -24.73
CA GLY A 150 3.68 -8.11 -24.33
C GLY A 150 4.39 -6.96 -23.61
N ALA A 151 4.29 -5.76 -24.19
CA ALA A 151 4.98 -4.56 -23.72
C ALA A 151 4.77 -4.28 -22.21
N GLU A 152 3.57 -4.47 -21.73
CA GLU A 152 3.24 -4.28 -20.31
C GLU A 152 4.03 -5.23 -19.38
N LYS A 153 4.08 -6.53 -19.70
CA LYS A 153 4.83 -7.51 -18.90
C LYS A 153 6.33 -7.28 -18.96
N VAL A 154 6.83 -6.85 -20.13
CA VAL A 154 8.24 -6.51 -20.32
C VAL A 154 8.61 -5.31 -19.47
N SER A 155 7.80 -4.27 -19.48
CA SER A 155 7.98 -3.07 -18.66
C SER A 155 7.93 -3.40 -17.16
N GLN A 156 6.97 -4.21 -16.71
CA GLN A 156 6.88 -4.65 -15.31
C GLN A 156 8.10 -5.49 -14.89
N LEU A 157 8.60 -6.35 -15.77
CA LEU A 157 9.80 -7.15 -15.52
C LEU A 157 11.05 -6.27 -15.39
N ASP A 158 11.19 -5.27 -16.25
CA ASP A 158 12.29 -4.31 -16.16
C ASP A 158 12.21 -3.47 -14.88
N LYS A 159 11.00 -3.07 -14.49
CA LYS A 159 10.74 -2.39 -13.22
C LYS A 159 11.20 -3.24 -12.03
N GLN A 160 10.83 -4.52 -11.99
CA GLN A 160 11.29 -5.45 -10.94
C GLN A 160 12.82 -5.57 -10.90
N ARG A 161 13.48 -5.65 -12.06
CA ARG A 161 14.95 -5.70 -12.16
C ARG A 161 15.59 -4.44 -11.57
N GLN A 162 15.06 -3.26 -11.89
CA GLN A 162 15.59 -1.99 -11.39
C GLN A 162 15.43 -1.88 -9.87
N ILE A 163 14.26 -2.20 -9.34
CA ILE A 163 13.99 -2.19 -7.89
C ILE A 163 14.90 -3.18 -7.17
N LEU A 164 14.98 -4.42 -7.64
CA LEU A 164 15.88 -5.43 -7.05
C LEU A 164 17.35 -5.03 -7.15
N SER A 165 17.76 -4.38 -8.24
CA SER A 165 19.13 -3.86 -8.37
C SER A 165 19.44 -2.85 -7.26
N TYR A 166 18.50 -1.97 -6.95
CA TYR A 166 18.66 -1.04 -5.85
C TYR A 166 18.71 -1.75 -4.50
N LEU A 167 17.70 -2.59 -4.21
CA LEU A 167 17.59 -3.32 -2.94
C LEU A 167 18.85 -4.15 -2.64
N LEU A 168 19.38 -4.86 -3.64
CA LEU A 168 20.60 -5.65 -3.47
C LEU A 168 21.84 -4.79 -3.29
N THR A 169 21.94 -3.66 -3.98
CA THR A 169 23.04 -2.72 -3.76
C THR A 169 23.06 -2.23 -2.32
N GLN A 170 21.92 -1.88 -1.75
CA GLN A 170 21.82 -1.46 -0.36
C GLN A 170 22.08 -2.62 0.61
N LEU A 171 21.57 -3.81 0.30
CA LEU A 171 21.81 -5.00 1.13
C LEU A 171 23.32 -5.37 1.16
N ILE A 172 23.97 -5.39 0.00
CA ILE A 172 25.41 -5.69 -0.09
C ILE A 172 26.23 -4.64 0.66
N SER A 173 25.86 -3.36 0.54
CA SER A 173 26.52 -2.27 1.28
C SER A 173 26.38 -2.41 2.80
N ALA A 174 25.30 -3.02 3.27
CA ALA A 174 25.09 -3.32 4.70
C ALA A 174 25.93 -4.51 5.21
N GLY A 175 26.69 -5.18 4.36
CA GLY A 175 27.65 -6.22 4.71
C GLY A 175 27.04 -7.48 5.34
N PRO A 176 26.06 -8.15 4.72
CA PRO A 176 25.55 -9.43 5.20
C PRO A 176 26.61 -10.52 5.03
N GLN A 177 26.58 -11.56 5.84
CA GLN A 177 27.46 -12.71 5.71
C GLN A 177 27.08 -13.62 4.54
N SER A 178 25.76 -13.80 4.33
CA SER A 178 25.23 -14.53 3.18
C SER A 178 23.91 -13.99 2.72
N ILE A 179 23.59 -14.17 1.42
CA ILE A 179 22.27 -13.95 0.84
C ILE A 179 21.75 -15.34 0.46
N GLU A 180 20.65 -15.75 1.11
CA GLU A 180 20.11 -17.12 0.99
C GLU A 180 19.03 -17.22 -0.08
N ALA A 181 18.15 -16.22 -0.16
CA ALA A 181 17.08 -16.18 -1.13
C ALA A 181 16.65 -14.77 -1.47
N VAL A 182 16.34 -14.56 -2.74
CA VAL A 182 15.67 -13.36 -3.25
C VAL A 182 14.44 -13.84 -4.01
N LYS A 183 13.28 -13.39 -3.63
CA LYS A 183 12.02 -13.76 -4.27
C LYS A 183 11.28 -12.52 -4.75
N ARG A 184 10.65 -12.62 -5.90
CA ARG A 184 9.81 -11.61 -6.51
C ARG A 184 8.49 -12.21 -6.98
N GLU A 185 7.52 -11.39 -7.27
CA GLU A 185 6.31 -11.80 -7.98
C GLU A 185 6.69 -12.22 -9.40
N VAL A 186 6.39 -13.47 -9.78
CA VAL A 186 6.72 -13.99 -11.12
C VAL A 186 5.62 -13.59 -12.08
N LEU A 187 5.97 -12.74 -13.06
CA LEU A 187 5.06 -12.24 -14.10
C LEU A 187 5.11 -13.06 -15.38
N GLU A 188 6.20 -13.85 -15.53
CA GLU A 188 6.45 -14.71 -16.68
C GLU A 188 5.90 -16.12 -16.44
N GLY A 189 5.19 -16.64 -17.40
CA GLY A 189 4.74 -18.03 -17.40
C GLY A 189 3.27 -18.24 -17.03
N GLY A 190 2.80 -19.45 -17.31
CA GLY A 190 1.44 -19.91 -17.00
C GLY A 190 1.24 -20.19 -15.52
N SER A 191 0.03 -20.68 -15.17
CA SER A 191 -0.44 -20.91 -13.79
C SER A 191 0.48 -21.78 -12.91
N GLU A 192 1.32 -22.63 -13.47
CA GLU A 192 2.31 -23.44 -12.72
C GLU A 192 3.50 -22.61 -12.22
N SER A 193 3.92 -21.60 -12.97
CA SER A 193 5.01 -20.69 -12.55
C SER A 193 4.55 -19.70 -11.47
N ALA A 194 3.30 -19.28 -11.54
CA ALA A 194 2.68 -18.42 -10.52
C ALA A 194 2.57 -19.12 -9.16
N GLN A 195 2.41 -20.47 -9.13
CA GLN A 195 2.38 -21.23 -7.88
C GLN A 195 3.74 -21.34 -7.18
N LYS A 196 4.84 -21.12 -7.90
CA LYS A 196 6.21 -21.08 -7.34
C LYS A 196 6.67 -19.67 -7.01
N GLY A 197 5.93 -18.66 -7.45
CA GLY A 197 6.21 -17.25 -7.20
C GLY A 197 5.94 -16.82 -5.75
N PHE A 198 6.54 -15.72 -5.37
CA PHE A 198 6.27 -15.08 -4.10
C PHE A 198 5.09 -14.12 -4.25
N LEU A 199 4.05 -14.33 -3.43
CA LEU A 199 2.88 -13.46 -3.35
C LEU A 199 2.68 -13.02 -1.90
N ILE A 200 2.45 -11.73 -1.70
CA ILE A 200 1.99 -11.23 -0.40
C ILE A 200 0.51 -11.54 -0.24
N ALA A 201 0.11 -11.93 0.98
CA ALA A 201 -1.31 -12.11 1.29
C ALA A 201 -2.06 -10.78 1.07
N PRO A 202 -3.22 -10.80 0.39
CA PRO A 202 -3.97 -9.57 0.08
C PRO A 202 -4.30 -8.70 1.30
N ALA A 203 -4.45 -9.33 2.47
CA ALA A 203 -4.71 -8.63 3.73
C ALA A 203 -3.52 -7.77 4.23
N VAL A 204 -2.31 -8.02 3.74
CA VAL A 204 -1.07 -7.33 4.15
C VAL A 204 -0.60 -6.36 3.08
N SER A 205 -0.99 -6.58 1.82
CA SER A 205 -0.63 -5.72 0.69
C SER A 205 -1.35 -4.37 0.75
N ALA A 206 -0.67 -3.32 0.26
CA ALA A 206 -1.28 -2.01 0.05
C ALA A 206 -2.04 -1.91 -1.28
N ARG A 207 -2.09 -2.98 -2.07
CA ARG A 207 -2.73 -2.97 -3.40
C ARG A 207 -4.21 -2.62 -3.29
N VAL A 208 -4.58 -1.55 -3.98
CA VAL A 208 -5.99 -1.11 -4.12
C VAL A 208 -6.30 -1.04 -5.61
N PRO A 209 -7.15 -1.94 -6.13
CA PRO A 209 -7.46 -1.96 -7.56
C PRO A 209 -7.89 -0.59 -8.10
N GLY A 210 -7.22 -0.13 -9.15
CA GLY A 210 -7.50 1.15 -9.81
C GLY A 210 -6.96 2.41 -9.11
N ALA A 211 -6.27 2.27 -7.96
CA ALA A 211 -5.68 3.41 -7.25
C ALA A 211 -4.22 3.16 -6.86
N ILE A 212 -3.89 1.98 -6.38
CA ILE A 212 -2.54 1.64 -5.92
C ILE A 212 -2.17 0.27 -6.50
N ASP A 213 -1.11 0.21 -7.28
CA ASP A 213 -0.46 -1.04 -7.67
C ASP A 213 0.79 -1.29 -6.83
N THR A 214 1.14 -2.55 -6.66
CA THR A 214 2.26 -2.93 -5.80
C THR A 214 3.05 -4.08 -6.37
N MET A 215 4.36 -4.08 -6.10
CA MET A 215 5.26 -5.18 -6.41
C MET A 215 5.94 -5.69 -5.14
N ALA A 216 5.80 -6.97 -4.88
CA ALA A 216 6.30 -7.61 -3.68
C ALA A 216 7.66 -8.27 -3.88
N PHE A 217 8.53 -8.11 -2.87
CA PHE A 217 9.86 -8.70 -2.84
C PHE A 217 10.12 -9.32 -1.47
N SER A 218 10.85 -10.43 -1.45
CA SER A 218 11.32 -11.06 -0.21
C SER A 218 12.81 -11.30 -0.29
N LEU A 219 13.55 -10.77 0.67
CA LEU A 219 14.99 -10.92 0.81
C LEU A 219 15.29 -11.73 2.06
N THR A 220 15.98 -12.85 1.90
CA THR A 220 16.47 -13.68 3.02
C THR A 220 17.97 -13.67 3.03
N PHE A 221 18.54 -13.21 4.14
CA PHE A 221 19.99 -13.09 4.33
C PHE A 221 20.40 -13.40 5.76
N ARG A 222 21.66 -13.73 5.95
CA ARG A 222 22.26 -13.92 7.28
C ARG A 222 23.27 -12.83 7.56
N GLY A 223 23.31 -12.40 8.80
CA GLY A 223 24.23 -11.37 9.23
C GLY A 223 24.01 -11.00 10.70
N TYR A 224 24.68 -9.95 11.10
CA TYR A 224 24.48 -9.34 12.40
C TYR A 224 23.28 -8.40 12.39
N THR A 225 22.72 -8.09 13.54
CA THR A 225 21.63 -7.13 13.68
C THR A 225 21.98 -5.76 13.11
N ASP A 226 23.28 -5.41 13.14
CA ASP A 226 23.78 -4.15 12.59
C ASP A 226 23.61 -4.09 11.07
N SER A 227 23.90 -5.19 10.36
CA SER A 227 23.66 -5.28 8.90
C SER A 227 22.17 -5.09 8.57
N LEU A 228 21.25 -5.66 9.34
CA LEU A 228 19.82 -5.41 9.16
C LEU A 228 19.48 -3.94 9.37
N ARG A 229 20.00 -3.34 10.45
CA ARG A 229 19.73 -1.93 10.78
C ARG A 229 20.28 -0.99 9.70
N GLN A 230 21.49 -1.21 9.20
CA GLN A 230 22.08 -0.43 8.12
C GLN A 230 21.25 -0.56 6.84
N PHE A 231 20.83 -1.78 6.49
CA PHE A 231 19.97 -2.02 5.34
C PHE A 231 18.62 -1.26 5.46
N LEU A 232 17.92 -1.37 6.58
CA LEU A 232 16.65 -0.67 6.80
C LEU A 232 16.83 0.86 6.79
N ASN A 233 17.91 1.37 7.37
CA ASN A 233 18.21 2.81 7.35
C ASN A 233 18.52 3.32 5.92
N SER A 234 19.15 2.49 5.08
CA SER A 234 19.40 2.84 3.68
C SER A 234 18.10 2.90 2.88
N LEU A 235 17.16 1.98 3.16
CA LEU A 235 15.84 2.02 2.52
C LEU A 235 15.04 3.27 2.90
N ALA A 236 15.16 3.76 4.14
CA ALA A 236 14.47 4.97 4.58
C ALA A 236 14.95 6.26 3.89
N ARG A 237 16.10 6.22 3.21
CA ARG A 237 16.68 7.34 2.44
C ARG A 237 16.44 7.22 0.94
N PHE A 238 15.65 6.26 0.55
CA PHE A 238 15.40 5.98 -0.86
C PHE A 238 14.26 6.83 -1.40
N ASP A 239 14.43 7.35 -2.61
CA ASP A 239 13.47 8.25 -3.26
C ASP A 239 12.23 7.52 -3.77
N LEU A 240 12.29 6.19 -3.96
CA LEU A 240 11.13 5.40 -4.38
C LEU A 240 10.30 4.90 -3.20
N PRO A 241 8.97 4.82 -3.32
CA PRO A 241 8.08 4.40 -2.24
C PRO A 241 8.17 2.88 -1.99
N ILE A 242 9.10 2.48 -1.13
CA ILE A 242 9.26 1.10 -0.67
C ILE A 242 8.83 1.00 0.79
N VAL A 243 7.94 0.07 1.09
CA VAL A 243 7.42 -0.18 2.43
C VAL A 243 7.88 -1.56 2.92
N VAL A 244 8.41 -1.60 4.14
CA VAL A 244 8.73 -2.85 4.83
C VAL A 244 7.45 -3.41 5.43
N ARG A 245 7.01 -4.58 4.95
CA ARG A 245 5.78 -5.23 5.41
C ARG A 245 5.99 -6.16 6.59
N SER A 246 7.12 -6.86 6.57
CA SER A 246 7.41 -7.84 7.62
C SER A 246 8.90 -8.07 7.73
N ILE A 247 9.35 -8.28 8.95
CA ILE A 247 10.71 -8.70 9.26
C ILE A 247 10.59 -9.93 10.14
N GLN A 248 11.09 -11.05 9.64
CA GLN A 248 11.17 -12.29 10.40
C GLN A 248 12.63 -12.56 10.75
N VAL A 249 12.88 -12.82 12.02
CA VAL A 249 14.23 -13.15 12.54
C VAL A 249 14.20 -14.58 13.03
N THR A 250 15.09 -15.39 12.48
CA THR A 250 15.21 -16.80 12.88
C THR A 250 16.68 -17.12 13.19
N ARG A 251 16.89 -18.08 14.10
CA ARG A 251 18.23 -18.60 14.33
C ARG A 251 18.64 -19.46 13.13
N PRO A 252 19.85 -19.30 12.56
CA PRO A 252 20.30 -20.13 11.45
C PRO A 252 20.25 -21.61 11.83
N SER A 253 19.64 -22.44 10.99
CA SER A 253 19.70 -23.89 11.11
C SER A 253 21.14 -24.34 10.83
N GLY A 254 21.86 -24.84 11.82
CA GLY A 254 23.25 -25.28 11.68
C GLY A 254 24.30 -24.47 12.46
N SER A 255 23.90 -23.48 13.26
CA SER A 255 24.79 -23.04 14.35
C SER A 255 24.91 -24.23 15.30
N GLU A 256 26.10 -24.82 15.34
CA GLU A 256 26.43 -25.78 16.40
C GLU A 256 25.93 -25.15 17.71
N THR A 257 24.93 -25.79 18.31
CA THR A 257 24.57 -25.51 19.68
C THR A 257 25.82 -25.88 20.45
N VAL A 258 26.62 -24.88 20.81
CA VAL A 258 27.54 -25.04 21.93
C VAL A 258 26.61 -25.48 23.05
N ALA A 259 26.73 -26.76 23.42
CA ALA A 259 25.92 -27.36 24.46
C ALA A 259 25.95 -26.39 25.63
N ALA A 260 24.78 -25.94 26.06
CA ALA A 260 24.69 -25.11 27.25
C ALA A 260 25.49 -25.85 28.35
N PRO A 261 26.42 -25.19 29.00
CA PRO A 261 27.15 -25.85 30.09
C PRO A 261 26.12 -26.47 31.03
N PRO A 262 26.36 -27.71 31.53
CA PRO A 262 25.41 -28.38 32.37
C PRO A 262 25.03 -27.39 33.49
N ARG A 263 23.73 -27.12 33.64
CA ARG A 263 23.23 -26.28 34.74
C ARG A 263 23.72 -26.94 36.05
N ARG A 264 24.79 -26.40 36.60
CA ARG A 264 25.17 -26.67 37.97
C ARG A 264 24.00 -26.25 38.80
N ASN A 265 23.42 -27.19 39.56
CA ASN A 265 22.31 -26.92 40.43
C ASN A 265 22.72 -25.80 41.41
N GLU A 266 22.29 -24.57 41.12
CA GLU A 266 22.54 -23.40 41.96
C GLU A 266 21.83 -23.48 43.32
N ALA A 267 21.10 -24.58 43.58
CA ALA A 267 20.48 -24.81 44.90
C ALA A 267 21.46 -25.20 46.02
N ALA A 268 22.71 -25.55 45.68
CA ALA A 268 23.71 -25.89 46.70
C ALA A 268 24.64 -24.73 47.08
N SER A 269 24.64 -23.65 46.32
CA SER A 269 25.57 -22.52 46.53
C SER A 269 25.01 -21.42 47.45
N PHE A 270 23.71 -21.41 47.72
CA PHE A 270 23.12 -20.37 48.58
C PHE A 270 23.24 -20.69 50.07
N LEU A 271 23.49 -21.93 50.45
CA LEU A 271 23.67 -22.34 51.84
C LEU A 271 25.13 -22.21 52.34
N ASP A 272 26.09 -22.06 51.42
CA ASP A 272 27.52 -21.95 51.74
C ASP A 272 27.94 -20.49 52.06
N LEU A 273 27.02 -19.54 52.01
CA LEU A 273 27.28 -18.13 52.26
C LEU A 273 27.11 -17.75 53.78
N PHE A 274 26.70 -18.71 54.60
CA PHE A 274 26.41 -18.46 56.04
C PHE A 274 27.15 -19.37 56.98
N ASP A 275 28.25 -20.02 56.57
CA ASP A 275 29.07 -20.78 57.51
C ASP A 275 30.24 -19.90 58.01
N ASP A 276 30.21 -19.68 59.31
CA ASP A 276 31.07 -18.81 60.09
C ASP A 276 32.50 -19.38 60.21
N GLU A 277 33.39 -18.42 60.29
CA GLU A 277 34.73 -18.36 60.86
C GLU A 277 35.36 -19.63 61.51
N ASP A 278 36.67 -19.71 61.21
CA ASP A 278 37.72 -20.47 61.86
C ASP A 278 38.16 -21.80 61.21
N SER A 279 39.06 -21.65 60.20
CA SER A 279 40.22 -22.55 60.15
C SER A 279 41.33 -22.05 59.19
N PRO A 280 42.60 -22.25 59.51
CA PRO A 280 43.74 -21.55 58.94
C PRO A 280 44.24 -22.20 57.66
N ALA A 281 44.66 -21.35 56.77
CA ALA A 281 45.65 -21.49 55.72
C ALA A 281 46.06 -22.92 55.25
N ALA A 282 45.56 -23.34 54.11
CA ALA A 282 46.30 -24.24 53.23
C ALA A 282 46.52 -23.57 51.86
N ALA A 283 47.76 -23.19 51.58
CA ALA A 283 48.23 -22.79 50.29
C ALA A 283 48.05 -23.96 49.31
N GLY A 284 47.19 -23.83 48.33
CA GLY A 284 46.92 -24.82 47.30
C GLY A 284 46.45 -24.18 46.02
N ASN A 285 47.35 -24.02 45.05
CA ASN A 285 47.12 -23.90 43.60
C ASN A 285 45.70 -23.46 43.14
N GLN A 286 45.53 -22.18 43.04
CA GLN A 286 44.45 -21.65 42.16
C GLN A 286 44.82 -22.03 40.70
N PRO A 287 43.95 -22.79 40.02
CA PRO A 287 44.07 -22.89 38.58
C PRO A 287 43.96 -21.50 37.97
N PRO A 288 44.69 -21.21 36.86
CA PRO A 288 44.66 -19.91 36.23
C PRO A 288 43.16 -19.57 35.94
N ALA A 289 42.74 -18.39 36.34
CA ALA A 289 41.42 -17.88 36.02
C ALA A 289 41.18 -17.99 34.54
N GLU A 290 40.35 -18.96 34.12
CA GLU A 290 39.90 -19.03 32.77
C GLU A 290 39.24 -17.67 32.48
N ALA A 291 39.83 -16.94 31.51
CA ALA A 291 39.29 -15.68 31.03
C ALA A 291 37.80 -15.88 30.76
N GLN A 292 36.93 -15.24 31.53
CA GLN A 292 35.49 -15.28 31.34
C GLN A 292 35.24 -14.81 29.90
N LYS A 293 34.91 -15.75 29.01
CA LYS A 293 34.47 -15.40 27.66
C LYS A 293 33.25 -14.49 27.78
N PRO A 294 33.22 -13.36 27.09
CA PRO A 294 32.06 -12.48 27.11
C PRO A 294 30.79 -13.27 26.76
N VAL A 295 29.79 -13.19 27.58
CA VAL A 295 28.51 -13.90 27.46
C VAL A 295 27.72 -13.43 26.23
N ILE A 296 28.15 -12.35 25.61
CA ILE A 296 27.56 -11.81 24.39
C ILE A 296 28.50 -12.21 23.23
N GLU A 297 28.31 -13.40 22.69
CA GLU A 297 28.81 -13.72 21.36
C GLU A 297 27.90 -12.99 20.36
N GLU A 298 28.50 -12.32 19.37
CA GLU A 298 27.79 -11.73 18.24
C GLU A 298 27.06 -12.84 17.48
N ASN A 299 25.79 -13.03 17.79
CA ASN A 299 24.99 -14.10 17.19
C ASN A 299 24.53 -13.69 15.78
N VAL A 300 25.00 -14.43 14.79
CA VAL A 300 24.47 -14.36 13.42
C VAL A 300 23.01 -14.82 13.43
N SER A 301 22.16 -14.03 12.83
CA SER A 301 20.75 -14.34 12.66
C SER A 301 20.40 -14.42 11.18
N GLN A 302 19.35 -15.16 10.86
CA GLN A 302 18.76 -15.15 9.54
C GLN A 302 17.56 -14.21 9.54
N PHE A 303 17.60 -13.27 8.63
CA PHE A 303 16.57 -12.26 8.45
C PHE A 303 15.81 -12.54 7.15
N THR A 304 14.49 -12.53 7.21
CA THR A 304 13.62 -12.50 6.03
C THR A 304 12.83 -11.20 6.06
N VAL A 305 13.11 -10.33 5.10
CA VAL A 305 12.49 -9.02 4.98
C VAL A 305 11.56 -9.03 3.78
N ILE A 306 10.29 -8.73 4.02
CA ILE A 306 9.28 -8.59 2.98
C ILE A 306 9.09 -7.11 2.71
N LEU A 307 9.28 -6.73 1.46
CA LEU A 307 9.22 -5.37 0.95
C LEU A 307 8.12 -5.27 -0.10
N GLU A 308 7.49 -4.13 -0.18
CA GLU A 308 6.49 -3.82 -1.19
C GLU A 308 6.80 -2.44 -1.78
N PHE A 309 7.05 -2.41 -3.08
CA PHE A 309 7.10 -1.17 -3.84
C PHE A 309 5.67 -0.74 -4.14
N ILE A 310 5.38 0.53 -3.95
CA ILE A 310 4.04 1.11 -4.13
C ILE A 310 4.08 2.05 -5.33
N GLU A 311 3.15 1.86 -6.23
CA GLU A 311 2.91 2.74 -7.37
C GLU A 311 1.50 3.29 -7.31
N VAL A 312 1.36 4.61 -7.36
CA VAL A 312 0.05 5.26 -7.37
C VAL A 312 -0.46 5.30 -8.81
N VAL A 313 -1.52 4.52 -9.07
CA VAL A 313 -2.21 4.51 -10.35
C VAL A 313 -3.37 5.50 -10.25
N LEU A 314 -3.15 6.71 -10.75
CA LEU A 314 -4.21 7.72 -10.76
C LEU A 314 -5.04 7.50 -12.03
N SER A 315 -6.30 7.07 -11.87
CA SER A 315 -7.24 7.04 -12.98
C SER A 315 -7.40 8.42 -13.60
N ASP A 316 -7.40 8.51 -14.92
CA ASP A 316 -7.65 9.78 -15.60
C ASP A 316 -9.00 10.34 -15.14
N ALA A 317 -8.98 11.51 -14.51
CA ALA A 317 -10.14 12.18 -13.91
C ALA A 317 -11.22 12.59 -14.95
N ASN A 318 -11.05 12.20 -16.20
CA ASN A 318 -11.91 12.60 -17.32
C ASN A 318 -13.05 11.61 -17.63
N THR A 319 -13.20 10.54 -16.84
CA THR A 319 -14.23 9.50 -17.12
C THR A 319 -15.43 9.53 -16.14
N GLN A 320 -15.47 10.47 -15.22
CA GLN A 320 -16.72 10.75 -14.49
C GLN A 320 -17.44 11.91 -15.17
N GLU A 321 -18.20 11.61 -16.22
CA GLU A 321 -19.34 12.41 -16.62
C GLU A 321 -20.24 12.58 -15.39
N VAL A 322 -20.22 13.78 -14.83
CA VAL A 322 -21.22 14.18 -13.85
C VAL A 322 -22.56 14.09 -14.59
N PRO A 323 -23.52 13.24 -14.14
CA PRO A 323 -24.82 13.23 -14.76
C PRO A 323 -25.41 14.64 -14.62
N ASP A 324 -25.79 15.21 -15.78
CA ASP A 324 -26.48 16.49 -15.86
C ASP A 324 -27.70 16.45 -14.90
N PRO A 325 -27.85 17.43 -13.99
CA PRO A 325 -29.03 17.49 -13.14
C PRO A 325 -30.24 17.81 -14.02
N ALA A 326 -31.15 16.84 -14.15
CA ALA A 326 -32.44 16.97 -14.83
C ALA A 326 -33.39 17.94 -14.11
#